data_dbef42e76b8b6d2a055c5c9378e9f4b8
#
_entry.id   dbef42e76b8b6d2a055c5c9378e9f4b8
#
_cell.length_a   1.000
_cell.length_b   1.000
_cell.length_c   1.000
_cell.angle_alpha   90.00
_cell.angle_beta   90.00
_cell.angle_gamma   90.00
#
_symmetry.space_group_name_H-M   'P 1'
#
loop_
_entity.id
_entity.type
_entity.pdbx_description
1 polymer ?
#
loop_
_entity_poly.entity_id
_entity_poly.type
_entity_poly.pdbx_seq_one_letter_code
_entity_poly.pdbx_strand_id
1 'polypeptide(L)'
;MRLRIFDDIEARLSRVRLVDNKVIYHRPKCDYNAKMPGTPAINHVGLWNENTTRLTQLRPFAPPAVFIEFYPVTWGELGRDAVHGDMVIRLHIVTSTLAQTDTPYRDEALHRFRLIRAIKAAFVGFAGKADKFGRSYSRFKYYGSSTDHNHEQICEDLEEWQTHCIDCSVTIDNGYILTPNNLTLEVDGSDTGAHDRDMA
;
A
#
# COMPACT_ATOMS: atom_id res chain seq x y z
N MET A 1 -7.34 5.50 7.78
CA MET A 1 -6.19 5.55 6.84
C MET A 1 -5.48 4.22 6.67
N ARG A 2 -4.89 3.61 7.72
CA ARG A 2 -4.09 2.37 7.62
C ARG A 2 -4.84 1.21 6.99
N LEU A 3 -6.11 0.99 7.34
CA LEU A 3 -6.95 -0.07 6.75
C LEU A 3 -7.04 0.09 5.22
N ARG A 4 -7.34 1.29 4.74
CA ARG A 4 -7.43 1.55 3.30
C ARG A 4 -6.11 1.28 2.56
N ILE A 5 -4.99 1.67 3.16
CA ILE A 5 -3.67 1.39 2.58
C ILE A 5 -3.40 -0.11 2.57
N PHE A 6 -3.76 -0.82 3.64
CA PHE A 6 -3.63 -2.27 3.72
C PHE A 6 -4.41 -2.96 2.61
N ASP A 7 -5.70 -2.64 2.46
CA ASP A 7 -6.58 -3.23 1.42
C ASP A 7 -6.04 -2.96 0.01
N ASP A 8 -5.58 -1.73 -0.24
CA ASP A 8 -5.01 -1.35 -1.52
C ASP A 8 -3.69 -2.09 -1.82
N ILE A 9 -2.85 -2.33 -0.81
CA ILE A 9 -1.61 -3.11 -0.92
C ILE A 9 -1.94 -4.58 -1.18
N GLU A 10 -2.84 -5.18 -0.39
CA GLU A 10 -3.27 -6.57 -0.55
C GLU A 10 -3.82 -6.82 -1.95
N ALA A 11 -4.71 -5.94 -2.43
CA ALA A 11 -5.26 -6.02 -3.78
C ALA A 11 -4.18 -5.94 -4.87
N ARG A 12 -3.06 -5.25 -4.63
CA ARG A 12 -1.94 -5.20 -5.56
C ARG A 12 -1.05 -6.42 -5.47
N LEU A 13 -0.75 -6.89 -4.27
CA LEU A 13 0.05 -8.09 -4.05
C LEU A 13 -0.63 -9.33 -4.64
N SER A 14 -1.96 -9.42 -4.60
CA SER A 14 -2.73 -10.50 -5.25
C SER A 14 -2.52 -10.57 -6.77
N ARG A 15 -2.02 -9.50 -7.38
CA ARG A 15 -1.68 -9.43 -8.81
C ARG A 15 -0.22 -9.82 -9.12
N VAL A 16 0.55 -10.19 -8.11
CA VAL A 16 1.85 -10.83 -8.29
C VAL A 16 1.59 -12.31 -8.58
N ARG A 17 1.89 -12.73 -9.80
CA ARG A 17 1.46 -14.02 -10.34
C ARG A 17 2.64 -14.85 -10.81
N LEU A 18 2.49 -16.16 -10.69
CA LEU A 18 3.37 -17.14 -11.29
C LEU A 18 2.78 -17.60 -12.63
N VAL A 19 3.46 -17.30 -13.73
CA VAL A 19 3.04 -17.63 -15.10
C VAL A 19 4.24 -18.26 -15.79
N ASP A 20 4.12 -19.49 -16.27
CA ASP A 20 5.20 -20.22 -16.97
C ASP A 20 6.54 -20.17 -16.21
N ASN A 21 6.50 -20.47 -14.90
CA ASN A 21 7.63 -20.42 -13.97
C ASN A 21 8.28 -19.03 -13.82
N LYS A 22 7.61 -17.95 -14.27
CA LYS A 22 8.07 -16.57 -14.10
C LYS A 22 7.17 -15.83 -13.12
N VAL A 23 7.77 -15.17 -12.15
CA VAL A 23 7.05 -14.26 -11.26
C VAL A 23 6.91 -12.91 -11.94
N ILE A 24 5.69 -12.48 -12.14
CA ILE A 24 5.36 -11.20 -12.80
C ILE A 24 4.33 -10.42 -11.98
N TYR A 25 4.37 -9.10 -12.10
CA TYR A 25 3.27 -8.25 -11.66
C TYR A 25 2.31 -8.01 -12.83
N HIS A 26 1.08 -8.51 -12.71
CA HIS A 26 0.03 -8.29 -13.69
C HIS A 26 -0.61 -6.91 -13.48
N ARG A 27 -0.14 -5.92 -14.24
CA ARG A 27 -0.69 -4.55 -14.13
C ARG A 27 -2.18 -4.53 -14.46
N PRO A 28 -2.99 -3.79 -13.68
CA PRO A 28 -4.39 -3.56 -14.07
C PRO A 28 -4.41 -2.81 -15.41
N LYS A 29 -4.96 -3.45 -16.42
CA LYS A 29 -5.44 -2.79 -17.62
C LYS A 29 -6.84 -2.24 -17.34
N CYS A 30 -7.41 -1.44 -18.24
CA CYS A 30 -8.74 -0.85 -18.07
C CYS A 30 -9.87 -1.87 -17.86
N ASP A 31 -9.62 -3.13 -18.15
CA ASP A 31 -10.57 -4.23 -17.95
C ASP A 31 -10.30 -4.94 -16.61
N TYR A 32 -11.01 -4.52 -15.58
CA TYR A 32 -10.93 -5.10 -14.24
C TYR A 32 -11.46 -6.54 -14.15
N ASN A 33 -12.25 -6.99 -15.14
CA ASN A 33 -12.89 -8.31 -15.16
C ASN A 33 -12.05 -9.36 -15.90
N ALA A 34 -10.94 -8.97 -16.52
CA ALA A 34 -10.08 -9.92 -17.21
C ALA A 34 -9.50 -10.93 -16.21
N LYS A 35 -9.71 -12.22 -16.50
CA LYS A 35 -9.12 -13.31 -15.71
C LYS A 35 -7.61 -13.17 -15.65
N MET A 36 -7.08 -13.07 -14.44
CA MET A 36 -5.62 -12.98 -14.23
C MET A 36 -4.95 -14.29 -14.64
N PRO A 37 -3.85 -14.24 -15.39
CA PRO A 37 -3.13 -15.44 -15.81
C PRO A 37 -2.41 -16.09 -14.63
N GLY A 38 -2.14 -17.39 -14.73
CA GLY A 38 -1.33 -18.13 -13.78
C GLY A 38 -1.94 -18.26 -12.39
N THR A 39 -1.11 -18.59 -11.42
CA THR A 39 -1.46 -18.76 -10.00
C THR A 39 -0.91 -17.62 -9.15
N PRO A 40 -1.44 -17.36 -7.94
CA PRO A 40 -0.81 -16.44 -7.00
C PRO A 40 0.65 -16.83 -6.73
N ALA A 41 1.55 -15.85 -6.73
CA ALA A 41 2.95 -16.07 -6.36
C ALA A 41 3.20 -15.79 -4.87
N ILE A 42 2.22 -15.22 -4.18
CA ILE A 42 2.22 -14.96 -2.74
C ILE A 42 1.05 -15.75 -2.14
N ASN A 43 1.36 -16.62 -1.18
CA ASN A 43 0.37 -17.50 -0.56
C ASN A 43 -0.36 -16.82 0.61
N HIS A 44 0.29 -15.85 1.27
CA HIS A 44 -0.27 -15.18 2.43
C HIS A 44 0.12 -13.70 2.44
N VAL A 45 -0.86 -12.84 2.72
CA VAL A 45 -0.66 -11.42 3.00
C VAL A 45 -1.32 -11.11 4.34
N GLY A 46 -0.62 -10.41 5.22
CA GLY A 46 -1.13 -10.10 6.56
C GLY A 46 -0.46 -8.89 7.18
N LEU A 47 -0.90 -8.52 8.37
CA LEU A 47 -0.22 -7.52 9.19
C LEU A 47 0.98 -8.16 9.89
N TRP A 48 2.06 -7.38 10.02
CA TRP A 48 3.23 -7.78 10.78
C TRP A 48 2.90 -7.82 12.28
N ASN A 49 3.23 -8.94 12.91
CA ASN A 49 3.14 -9.15 14.36
C ASN A 49 4.21 -10.13 14.81
N GLU A 50 5.48 -9.81 14.51
CA GLU A 50 6.63 -10.68 14.82
C GLU A 50 6.46 -12.12 14.30
N ASN A 51 5.78 -12.27 13.16
CA ASN A 51 5.37 -13.57 12.61
C ASN A 51 6.54 -14.50 12.32
N THR A 52 7.72 -13.94 12.02
CA THR A 52 8.94 -14.69 11.75
C THR A 52 9.70 -15.07 13.02
N THR A 53 9.61 -14.26 14.08
CA THR A 53 10.29 -14.52 15.36
C THR A 53 9.63 -15.60 16.21
N ARG A 54 8.31 -15.82 16.01
CA ARG A 54 7.52 -16.73 16.83
C ARG A 54 6.86 -17.85 16.02
N LEU A 55 7.59 -18.43 15.09
CA LEU A 55 7.08 -19.47 14.17
C LEU A 55 6.39 -20.65 14.88
N THR A 56 6.83 -21.00 16.09
CA THR A 56 6.26 -22.08 16.87
C THR A 56 5.00 -21.71 17.65
N GLN A 57 4.74 -20.43 17.85
CA GLN A 57 3.62 -19.93 18.68
C GLN A 57 2.47 -19.35 17.84
N LEU A 58 2.72 -18.95 16.60
CA LEU A 58 1.75 -18.36 15.70
C LEU A 58 1.19 -19.41 14.73
N ARG A 59 0.03 -19.11 14.16
CA ARG A 59 -0.53 -19.95 13.11
C ARG A 59 0.47 -20.08 11.97
N PRO A 60 0.79 -21.30 11.51
CA PRO A 60 1.72 -21.50 10.42
C PRO A 60 1.17 -20.82 9.16
N PHE A 61 2.01 -20.03 8.52
CA PHE A 61 1.73 -19.49 7.19
C PHE A 61 2.57 -20.24 6.16
N ALA A 62 2.08 -20.32 4.94
CA ALA A 62 2.80 -20.97 3.84
C ALA A 62 3.62 -19.91 3.08
N PRO A 63 4.95 -19.99 3.03
CA PRO A 63 5.75 -19.15 2.15
C PRO A 63 5.46 -19.44 0.66
N PRO A 64 5.63 -18.46 -0.22
CA PRO A 64 5.98 -17.07 0.04
C PRO A 64 4.85 -16.28 0.71
N ALA A 65 5.21 -15.48 1.72
CA ALA A 65 4.28 -14.64 2.47
C ALA A 65 4.78 -13.19 2.51
N VAL A 66 3.86 -12.24 2.62
CA VAL A 66 4.19 -10.83 2.80
C VAL A 66 3.42 -10.29 4.00
N PHE A 67 4.14 -9.76 4.96
CA PHE A 67 3.53 -9.07 6.09
C PHE A 67 3.81 -7.57 5.98
N ILE A 68 2.81 -6.77 6.33
CA ILE A 68 2.82 -5.32 6.21
C ILE A 68 2.97 -4.72 7.60
N GLU A 69 4.05 -3.98 7.81
CA GLU A 69 4.30 -3.21 9.01
C GLU A 69 4.11 -1.73 8.73
N PHE A 70 3.37 -1.05 9.60
CA PHE A 70 3.21 0.39 9.57
C PHE A 70 4.06 1.01 10.66
N TYR A 71 5.07 1.77 10.28
CA TYR A 71 5.88 2.51 11.25
C TYR A 71 5.07 3.61 11.94
N PRO A 72 5.53 4.04 13.12
CA PRO A 72 4.96 5.21 13.77
C PRO A 72 4.99 6.43 12.85
N VAL A 73 3.89 7.16 12.83
CA VAL A 73 3.74 8.41 12.06
C VAL A 73 3.60 9.56 13.02
N THR A 74 4.41 10.60 12.83
CA THR A 74 4.17 11.89 13.48
C THR A 74 3.16 12.66 12.64
N TRP A 75 2.00 12.90 13.22
CA TRP A 75 0.91 13.59 12.56
C TRP A 75 0.98 15.09 12.84
N GLY A 76 0.87 15.90 11.79
CA GLY A 76 0.63 17.33 11.84
C GLY A 76 -0.84 17.66 11.60
N GLU A 77 -1.32 18.75 12.15
CA GLU A 77 -2.69 19.22 11.91
C GLU A 77 -2.80 19.88 10.52
N LEU A 78 -3.89 19.57 9.83
CA LEU A 78 -4.25 20.14 8.53
C LEU A 78 -5.67 20.73 8.61
N GLY A 79 -5.85 21.75 9.47
CA GLY A 79 -7.16 22.31 9.76
C GLY A 79 -7.98 21.48 10.77
N ARG A 80 -9.30 21.74 10.85
CA ARG A 80 -10.18 21.00 11.75
C ARG A 80 -10.29 19.54 11.31
N ASP A 81 -10.05 18.62 12.23
CA ASP A 81 -10.35 17.19 12.10
C ASP A 81 -9.61 16.46 10.96
N ALA A 82 -8.60 17.08 10.34
CA ALA A 82 -7.74 16.47 9.35
C ALA A 82 -6.28 16.49 9.83
N VAL A 83 -5.59 15.38 9.65
CA VAL A 83 -4.17 15.27 9.98
C VAL A 83 -3.38 14.79 8.76
N HIS A 84 -2.11 15.17 8.70
CA HIS A 84 -1.21 14.73 7.65
C HIS A 84 0.11 14.23 8.23
N GLY A 85 0.81 13.38 7.50
CA GLY A 85 2.11 12.90 7.91
C GLY A 85 2.76 12.00 6.87
N ASP A 86 4.06 11.79 7.04
CA ASP A 86 4.80 10.84 6.23
C ASP A 86 4.78 9.47 6.90
N MET A 87 4.28 8.49 6.18
CA MET A 87 4.17 7.11 6.65
C MET A 87 5.22 6.24 5.96
N VAL A 88 5.98 5.50 6.74
CA VAL A 88 6.85 4.43 6.24
C VAL A 88 6.12 3.11 6.41
N ILE A 89 6.09 2.34 5.35
CA ILE A 89 5.53 1.00 5.31
C ILE A 89 6.66 0.04 4.97
N ARG A 90 6.85 -0.96 5.81
CA ARG A 90 7.80 -2.04 5.59
C ARG A 90 7.05 -3.29 5.18
N LEU A 91 7.53 -3.93 4.13
CA LEU A 91 7.08 -5.24 3.70
C LEU A 91 8.09 -6.28 4.14
N HIS A 92 7.66 -7.22 4.94
CA HIS A 92 8.40 -8.40 5.34
C HIS A 92 8.08 -9.51 4.33
N ILE A 93 8.97 -9.74 3.38
CA ILE A 93 8.82 -10.72 2.31
C ILE A 93 9.50 -12.01 2.78
N VAL A 94 8.70 -12.97 3.18
CA VAL A 94 9.18 -14.23 3.74
C VAL A 94 9.15 -15.32 2.68
N THR A 95 10.30 -15.93 2.45
CA THR A 95 10.47 -17.06 1.53
C THR A 95 11.11 -18.25 2.26
N SER A 96 10.96 -19.45 1.72
CA SER A 96 11.66 -20.61 2.24
C SER A 96 13.16 -20.48 2.03
N THR A 97 13.95 -20.82 3.03
CA THR A 97 15.39 -20.94 2.87
C THR A 97 15.70 -22.28 2.23
N LEU A 98 16.46 -22.23 1.14
CA LEU A 98 17.07 -23.42 0.59
C LEU A 98 18.43 -23.61 1.27
N ALA A 99 18.61 -24.72 1.96
CA ALA A 99 19.83 -25.04 2.69
C ALA A 99 21.08 -25.15 1.78
N GLN A 100 20.87 -25.26 0.47
CA GLN A 100 21.95 -25.42 -0.52
C GLN A 100 21.78 -24.41 -1.64
N THR A 101 22.86 -23.67 -1.89
CA THR A 101 22.94 -22.67 -2.99
C THR A 101 23.60 -23.25 -4.25
N ASP A 102 23.89 -24.55 -4.24
CA ASP A 102 24.55 -25.22 -5.36
C ASP A 102 23.59 -25.50 -6.51
N THR A 103 24.14 -25.57 -7.72
CA THR A 103 23.39 -26.08 -8.88
C THR A 103 22.93 -27.52 -8.61
N PRO A 104 21.63 -27.84 -8.65
CA PRO A 104 20.50 -27.29 -9.41
C PRO A 104 19.62 -26.27 -8.66
N TYR A 105 19.89 -25.93 -7.42
CA TYR A 105 19.03 -25.09 -6.57
C TYR A 105 19.18 -23.58 -6.81
N ARG A 106 20.13 -23.18 -7.65
CA ARG A 106 20.38 -21.77 -7.98
C ARG A 106 19.12 -21.03 -8.48
N ASP A 107 18.33 -21.69 -9.34
CA ASP A 107 17.14 -21.04 -9.91
C ASP A 107 16.05 -20.82 -8.86
N GLU A 108 15.94 -21.71 -7.90
CA GLU A 108 15.02 -21.56 -6.76
C GLU A 108 15.50 -20.46 -5.82
N ALA A 109 16.80 -20.40 -5.51
CA ALA A 109 17.36 -19.31 -4.72
C ALA A 109 17.17 -17.94 -5.39
N LEU A 110 17.26 -17.88 -6.73
CA LEU A 110 17.01 -16.66 -7.50
C LEU A 110 15.50 -16.34 -7.61
N HIS A 111 14.61 -17.30 -7.35
CA HIS A 111 13.18 -17.07 -7.36
C HIS A 111 12.77 -15.97 -6.36
N ARG A 112 13.41 -15.91 -5.20
CA ARG A 112 13.26 -14.86 -4.20
C ARG A 112 13.43 -13.47 -4.80
N PHE A 113 14.52 -13.24 -5.54
CA PHE A 113 14.77 -11.94 -6.16
C PHE A 113 13.79 -11.61 -7.29
N ARG A 114 13.28 -12.63 -8.00
CA ARG A 114 12.21 -12.44 -8.99
C ARG A 114 10.91 -11.99 -8.31
N LEU A 115 10.60 -12.57 -7.15
CA LEU A 115 9.44 -12.19 -6.33
C LEU A 115 9.57 -10.73 -5.84
N ILE A 116 10.69 -10.37 -5.23
CA ILE A 116 10.96 -9.00 -4.77
C ILE A 116 10.81 -8.00 -5.93
N ARG A 117 11.39 -8.32 -7.10
CA ARG A 117 11.26 -7.47 -8.29
C ARG A 117 9.81 -7.29 -8.73
N ALA A 118 8.99 -8.33 -8.69
CA ALA A 118 7.58 -8.25 -9.05
C ALA A 118 6.78 -7.44 -8.01
N ILE A 119 7.08 -7.58 -6.73
CA ILE A 119 6.50 -6.76 -5.65
C ILE A 119 6.89 -5.29 -5.84
N LYS A 120 8.17 -4.98 -6.10
CA LYS A 120 8.59 -3.60 -6.42
C LYS A 120 7.82 -3.03 -7.60
N ALA A 121 7.60 -3.82 -8.65
CA ALA A 121 6.82 -3.38 -9.81
C ALA A 121 5.34 -3.08 -9.46
N ALA A 122 4.80 -3.73 -8.43
CA ALA A 122 3.45 -3.44 -7.93
C ALA A 122 3.35 -2.08 -7.23
N PHE A 123 4.44 -1.62 -6.61
CA PHE A 123 4.46 -0.37 -5.85
C PHE A 123 4.88 0.84 -6.66
N VAL A 124 5.66 0.66 -7.73
CA VAL A 124 6.13 1.78 -8.57
C VAL A 124 4.95 2.54 -9.16
N GLY A 125 4.88 3.85 -8.84
CA GLY A 125 3.82 4.74 -9.31
C GLY A 125 2.46 4.54 -8.65
N PHE A 126 2.39 3.70 -7.62
CA PHE A 126 1.15 3.47 -6.88
C PHE A 126 0.85 4.62 -5.92
N ALA A 127 -0.40 5.07 -5.93
CA ALA A 127 -0.96 6.08 -5.03
C ALA A 127 -2.40 5.72 -4.69
N GLY A 128 -2.94 6.29 -3.64
CA GLY A 128 -4.35 6.15 -3.31
C GLY A 128 -5.26 6.53 -4.47
N LYS A 129 -6.39 5.86 -4.58
CA LYS A 129 -7.43 6.26 -5.53
C LYS A 129 -7.93 7.65 -5.14
N ALA A 130 -8.10 8.51 -6.14
CA ALA A 130 -8.79 9.76 -5.94
C ALA A 130 -10.29 9.47 -5.76
N ASP A 131 -10.86 10.01 -4.72
CA ASP A 131 -12.29 10.05 -4.48
C ASP A 131 -12.76 11.52 -4.41
N LYS A 132 -14.01 11.75 -4.03
CA LYS A 132 -14.57 13.11 -3.87
C LYS A 132 -13.83 13.98 -2.84
N PHE A 133 -13.02 13.35 -1.98
CA PHE A 133 -12.21 14.03 -0.96
C PHE A 133 -10.73 14.16 -1.35
N GLY A 134 -10.38 13.81 -2.59
CA GLY A 134 -9.00 13.80 -3.06
C GLY A 134 -8.30 12.48 -2.82
N ARG A 135 -6.95 12.48 -2.87
CA ARG A 135 -6.15 11.29 -2.61
C ARG A 135 -5.76 11.23 -1.14
N SER A 136 -6.11 10.14 -0.50
CA SER A 136 -5.78 9.91 0.91
C SER A 136 -4.29 9.68 1.17
N TYR A 137 -3.55 9.24 0.15
CA TYR A 137 -2.10 9.11 0.23
C TYR A 137 -1.44 9.32 -1.14
N SER A 138 -0.19 9.79 -1.12
CA SER A 138 0.61 10.10 -2.31
C SER A 138 1.20 8.83 -2.94
N ARG A 139 2.00 9.00 -4.00
CA ARG A 139 2.74 7.88 -4.58
C ARG A 139 3.76 7.34 -3.60
N PHE A 140 3.84 6.02 -3.55
CA PHE A 140 4.90 5.35 -2.81
C PHE A 140 6.27 5.66 -3.42
N LYS A 141 7.19 6.05 -2.55
CA LYS A 141 8.61 6.23 -2.86
C LYS A 141 9.37 5.09 -2.21
N TYR A 142 10.24 4.45 -2.96
CA TYR A 142 11.14 3.44 -2.44
C TYR A 142 12.12 4.08 -1.46
N TYR A 143 12.22 3.52 -0.27
CA TYR A 143 13.01 4.09 0.82
C TYR A 143 14.28 3.28 1.11
N GLY A 144 14.17 1.95 1.16
CA GLY A 144 15.30 1.07 1.43
C GLY A 144 14.97 -0.40 1.34
N SER A 145 16.02 -1.23 1.45
CA SER A 145 15.89 -2.68 1.58
C SER A 145 17.00 -3.24 2.46
N SER A 146 16.68 -4.33 3.12
CA SER A 146 17.64 -5.16 3.85
C SER A 146 17.18 -6.62 3.80
N THR A 147 18.05 -7.53 4.24
CA THR A 147 17.71 -8.95 4.35
C THR A 147 18.07 -9.41 5.75
N ASP A 148 17.15 -10.12 6.40
CA ASP A 148 17.40 -10.78 7.66
C ASP A 148 17.66 -12.28 7.42
N HIS A 149 18.82 -12.75 7.86
CA HIS A 149 19.27 -14.13 7.75
C HIS A 149 19.23 -14.88 9.10
N ASN A 150 18.58 -14.32 10.11
CA ASN A 150 18.59 -14.87 11.47
C ASN A 150 17.71 -16.14 11.65
N HIS A 151 17.12 -16.64 10.56
CA HIS A 151 16.21 -17.76 10.59
C HIS A 151 16.76 -18.95 9.79
N GLU A 152 16.71 -20.15 10.37
CA GLU A 152 17.22 -21.35 9.71
C GLU A 152 16.34 -21.85 8.54
N GLN A 153 15.02 -21.66 8.64
CA GLN A 153 14.05 -22.24 7.71
C GLN A 153 13.46 -21.23 6.71
N ILE A 154 13.60 -19.96 6.99
CA ILE A 154 13.05 -18.86 6.19
C ILE A 154 14.10 -17.79 5.93
N CYS A 155 13.93 -17.09 4.84
CA CYS A 155 14.64 -15.86 4.56
C CYS A 155 13.65 -14.72 4.51
N GLU A 156 13.96 -13.64 5.22
CA GLU A 156 13.12 -12.46 5.31
C GLU A 156 13.81 -11.27 4.62
N ASP A 157 13.18 -10.76 3.57
CA ASP A 157 13.60 -9.55 2.88
C ASP A 157 12.69 -8.39 3.29
N LEU A 158 13.30 -7.30 3.69
CA LEU A 158 12.64 -6.10 4.16
C LEU A 158 12.67 -5.04 3.05
N GLU A 159 11.51 -4.59 2.60
CA GLU A 159 11.38 -3.57 1.57
C GLU A 159 10.59 -2.38 2.12
N GLU A 160 11.21 -1.22 2.20
CA GLU A 160 10.63 -0.03 2.81
C GLU A 160 10.14 0.97 1.77
N TRP A 161 8.95 1.49 2.01
CA TRP A 161 8.28 2.45 1.16
C TRP A 161 7.72 3.61 1.96
N GLN A 162 7.89 4.81 1.47
CA GLN A 162 7.37 6.03 2.10
C GLN A 162 6.24 6.62 1.26
N THR A 163 5.21 7.13 1.94
CA THR A 163 4.13 7.88 1.33
C THR A 163 3.66 8.99 2.25
N HIS A 164 3.25 10.12 1.68
CA HIS A 164 2.58 11.18 2.42
C HIS A 164 1.08 10.88 2.50
N CYS A 165 0.52 10.94 3.70
CA CYS A 165 -0.86 10.61 3.99
C CYS A 165 -1.61 11.84 4.50
N ILE A 166 -2.90 11.91 4.14
CA ILE A 166 -3.88 12.81 4.75
C ILE A 166 -5.01 11.96 5.31
N ASP A 167 -5.27 12.07 6.59
CA ASP A 167 -6.33 11.31 7.27
C ASP A 167 -7.44 12.24 7.73
N CYS A 168 -8.59 12.09 7.06
CA CYS A 168 -9.84 12.80 7.36
C CYS A 168 -10.91 11.83 7.90
N SER A 169 -10.53 10.65 8.38
CA SER A 169 -11.50 9.60 8.77
C SER A 169 -12.44 10.06 9.88
N VAL A 170 -11.94 10.81 10.84
CA VAL A 170 -12.75 11.34 11.95
C VAL A 170 -13.84 12.30 11.44
N THR A 171 -13.52 13.12 10.46
CA THR A 171 -14.45 14.07 9.84
C THR A 171 -15.58 13.35 9.10
N ILE A 172 -15.24 12.29 8.39
CA ILE A 172 -16.20 11.50 7.61
C ILE A 172 -17.17 10.78 8.54
N ASP A 173 -16.66 10.18 9.61
CA ASP A 173 -17.47 9.41 10.58
C ASP A 173 -18.42 10.31 11.37
N ASN A 174 -18.04 11.57 11.60
CA ASN A 174 -18.87 12.55 12.29
C ASN A 174 -19.85 13.30 11.36
N GLY A 175 -19.91 12.95 10.09
CA GLY A 175 -20.80 13.59 9.11
C GLY A 175 -20.34 14.98 8.66
N TYR A 176 -19.18 15.45 9.09
CA TYR A 176 -18.61 16.71 8.62
C TYR A 176 -17.81 16.50 7.35
N ILE A 177 -18.30 17.03 6.26
CA ILE A 177 -17.59 17.02 4.97
C ILE A 177 -16.77 18.31 4.87
N LEU A 178 -15.61 18.34 5.51
CA LEU A 178 -14.64 19.41 5.26
C LEU A 178 -13.55 18.89 4.32
N THR A 179 -13.78 19.04 3.03
CA THR A 179 -12.68 18.93 2.08
C THR A 179 -12.12 20.32 1.80
N PRO A 180 -10.80 20.51 1.86
CA PRO A 180 -10.18 21.79 1.50
C PRO A 180 -10.52 22.27 0.08
N ASN A 181 -10.98 21.34 -0.78
CA ASN A 181 -11.32 21.61 -2.17
C ASN A 181 -12.81 21.88 -2.42
N ASN A 182 -13.66 21.79 -1.40
CA ASN A 182 -15.09 22.08 -1.51
C ASN A 182 -15.49 23.34 -0.73
N LEU A 183 -14.58 24.29 -0.59
CA LEU A 183 -14.98 25.68 -0.43
C LEU A 183 -15.54 26.14 -1.79
N THR A 184 -16.70 25.66 -2.16
CA THR A 184 -17.61 26.44 -2.97
C THR A 184 -17.99 27.58 -2.05
N LEU A 185 -17.40 28.74 -2.26
CA LEU A 185 -18.02 29.98 -1.86
C LEU A 185 -19.33 30.00 -2.64
N GLU A 186 -20.43 29.50 -2.04
CA GLU A 186 -21.74 29.96 -2.41
C GLU A 186 -21.73 31.44 -2.04
N VAL A 187 -21.37 32.24 -3.00
CA VAL A 187 -21.72 33.64 -2.97
C VAL A 187 -23.24 33.61 -3.02
N ASP A 188 -23.84 33.78 -1.87
CA ASP A 188 -25.28 33.97 -1.77
C ASP A 188 -25.66 35.07 -2.74
N GLY A 189 -26.28 34.67 -3.84
CA GLY A 189 -26.71 35.63 -4.87
C GLY A 189 -27.85 36.55 -4.43
N SER A 190 -28.19 36.52 -3.12
CA SER A 190 -29.21 37.39 -2.52
C SER A 190 -28.74 38.83 -2.34
N ASP A 191 -27.44 39.15 -2.55
CA ASP A 191 -26.94 40.51 -2.37
C ASP A 191 -26.54 41.21 -3.68
N THR A 192 -27.09 40.80 -4.80
CA THR A 192 -27.22 41.65 -5.94
C THR A 192 -28.43 42.56 -5.71
N GLY A 193 -28.33 43.37 -4.69
CA GLY A 193 -29.19 44.54 -4.54
C GLY A 193 -29.03 45.40 -5.80
N ALA A 194 -30.00 45.28 -6.65
CA ALA A 194 -30.19 46.25 -7.72
C ALA A 194 -30.33 47.64 -7.09
N HIS A 195 -29.22 48.32 -6.99
CA HIS A 195 -29.25 49.78 -6.82
C HIS A 195 -29.67 50.35 -8.17
N ASP A 196 -30.98 50.34 -8.37
CA ASP A 196 -31.64 51.22 -9.30
C ASP A 196 -31.29 52.69 -8.88
N ARG A 197 -30.30 53.21 -9.53
CA ARG A 197 -30.08 54.65 -9.49
C ARG A 197 -30.90 55.25 -10.62
N ASP A 198 -32.17 55.46 -10.32
CA ASP A 198 -32.92 56.45 -11.00
C ASP A 198 -32.30 57.81 -10.64
N MET A 199 -31.55 58.37 -11.56
CA MET A 199 -31.22 59.80 -11.58
C MET A 199 -32.05 60.44 -12.65
N ALA A 200 -33.10 61.09 -12.18
CA ALA A 200 -33.73 62.18 -12.88
C ALA A 200 -32.81 63.43 -12.90
#